data_82b1d13370320d258cd226d03737dfb6
#
_entry.id   82b1d13370320d258cd226d03737dfb6
#
_cell.length_a   1.000
_cell.length_b   1.000
_cell.length_c   1.000
_cell.angle_alpha   90.00
_cell.angle_beta   90.00
_cell.angle_gamma   90.00
#
_symmetry.space_group_name_H-M   'P 1'
#
loop_
_entity.id
_entity.type
_entity.pdbx_description
1 polymer ?
#
loop_
_entity_poly.entity_id
_entity_poly.type
_entity_poly.pdbx_seq_one_letter_code
_entity_poly.pdbx_strand_id
1 'polypeptide(L)'
;MKIAISAGLLAISQASYAGYEIQISDSDSLTFGGYIKFDARYVDGNVGYKDYWIGTGTALSEDVSKIKLFAKESRFNMKYVHGDVTGFLELDFHNSAQGNEIISNSYNPRLRHAFIKYKNILVGQTWSTFMNTSALVETADFGGPLVAVSFIRQGMIRYTQGGFAIALENPESYGGDSSQDSIPDVIAKYTFKGDWGNVSVAGLARQLNTSGGNSESAFGASIAGRIKTVGKDDLRFQLGQGELGRYFGTVVAKDLVGEEVEETTSVMVAYRHFWSEDTRSSVFWGNSTTEESDVDNTHWGVNIFKNITPQLSFGVELGNFELAKENADSNYLQFSAKYVL
;
A
#
# COMPACT_ATOMS: atom_id res chain seq x y z
N MET A 1 29.63 -20.37 16.16
CA MET A 1 28.98 -19.24 15.51
C MET A 1 27.65 -19.00 16.22
N LYS A 2 27.55 -17.98 17.08
CA LYS A 2 26.33 -17.69 17.85
C LYS A 2 25.44 -16.81 17.00
N ILE A 3 24.25 -17.30 16.66
CA ILE A 3 23.22 -16.52 15.95
C ILE A 3 22.54 -15.64 17.00
N ALA A 4 22.80 -14.36 16.96
CA ALA A 4 22.09 -13.38 17.77
C ALA A 4 20.89 -12.83 16.96
N ILE A 5 19.68 -13.15 17.41
CA ILE A 5 18.45 -12.56 16.88
C ILE A 5 18.25 -11.23 17.57
N SER A 6 18.64 -10.13 16.94
CA SER A 6 18.33 -8.79 17.42
C SER A 6 17.09 -8.25 16.70
N ALA A 7 16.01 -8.09 17.45
CA ALA A 7 14.79 -7.44 17.00
C ALA A 7 15.00 -5.91 16.95
N GLY A 8 15.38 -5.39 15.79
CA GLY A 8 15.42 -3.95 15.50
C GLY A 8 14.07 -3.45 15.02
N LEU A 9 13.37 -2.66 15.85
CA LEU A 9 12.09 -2.04 15.53
C LEU A 9 12.24 -0.97 14.45
N LEU A 10 11.91 -1.34 13.22
CA LEU A 10 11.36 -0.42 12.24
C LEU A 10 9.93 -0.92 11.97
N ALA A 11 8.92 -0.15 12.43
CA ALA A 11 7.53 -0.43 12.13
C ALA A 11 7.28 -0.15 10.64
N ILE A 12 7.67 -1.10 9.79
CA ILE A 12 7.15 -1.28 8.45
C ILE A 12 6.08 -2.34 8.62
N SER A 13 4.84 -1.99 8.28
CA SER A 13 3.67 -2.81 8.47
C SER A 13 3.86 -4.23 7.95
N GLN A 14 3.58 -5.17 8.82
CA GLN A 14 3.10 -6.52 8.56
C GLN A 14 3.90 -7.44 7.63
N ALA A 15 5.04 -7.78 8.04
CA ALA A 15 5.61 -9.12 8.14
C ALA A 15 6.80 -8.95 9.06
N SER A 16 6.95 -9.80 10.04
CA SER A 16 8.25 -9.96 10.68
C SER A 16 9.19 -10.42 9.58
N TYR A 17 9.91 -9.50 8.97
CA TYR A 17 10.99 -9.84 8.04
C TYR A 17 12.12 -10.43 8.88
N ALA A 18 12.04 -11.72 9.12
CA ALA A 18 13.19 -12.49 9.54
C ALA A 18 14.08 -12.63 8.29
N GLY A 19 14.75 -11.54 7.90
CA GLY A 19 15.73 -11.60 6.84
C GLY A 19 16.99 -12.29 7.35
N TYR A 20 17.72 -12.93 6.44
CA TYR A 20 19.03 -13.50 6.74
C TYR A 20 20.03 -12.36 6.95
N GLU A 21 20.49 -12.15 8.19
CA GLU A 21 21.45 -11.10 8.55
C GLU A 21 22.86 -11.65 8.59
N ILE A 22 23.76 -10.96 7.89
CA ILE A 22 25.21 -11.19 7.87
C ILE A 22 25.88 -10.03 8.62
N GLN A 23 26.49 -10.30 9.76
CA GLN A 23 27.34 -9.33 10.43
C GLN A 23 28.69 -9.31 9.72
N ILE A 24 29.06 -8.16 9.15
CA ILE A 24 30.31 -7.96 8.38
C ILE A 24 31.41 -7.46 9.31
N SER A 25 31.09 -6.50 10.21
CA SER A 25 31.97 -5.96 11.23
C SER A 25 31.14 -5.55 12.46
N ASP A 26 31.76 -4.96 13.48
CA ASP A 26 31.04 -4.46 14.67
C ASP A 26 30.01 -3.35 14.31
N SER A 27 30.25 -2.60 13.24
CA SER A 27 29.40 -1.50 12.78
C SER A 27 28.60 -1.81 11.52
N ASP A 28 28.86 -2.94 10.86
CA ASP A 28 28.33 -3.24 9.52
C ASP A 28 27.51 -4.51 9.52
N SER A 29 26.26 -4.43 9.03
CA SER A 29 25.44 -5.60 8.78
C SER A 29 24.73 -5.51 7.44
N LEU A 30 24.49 -6.68 6.83
CA LEU A 30 23.75 -6.85 5.60
C LEU A 30 22.62 -7.84 5.84
N THR A 31 21.37 -7.42 5.57
CA THR A 31 20.20 -8.29 5.71
C THR A 31 19.58 -8.49 4.33
N PHE A 32 19.34 -9.75 3.97
CA PHE A 32 18.50 -10.13 2.84
C PHE A 32 17.17 -10.63 3.34
N GLY A 33 16.08 -10.21 2.66
CA GLY A 33 14.74 -10.60 3.05
C GLY A 33 13.78 -10.52 1.88
N GLY A 34 12.52 -10.73 2.20
CA GLY A 34 11.44 -10.72 1.23
C GLY A 34 10.57 -11.95 1.35
N TYR A 35 9.90 -12.31 0.27
CA TYR A 35 9.07 -13.50 0.21
C TYR A 35 8.85 -13.95 -1.22
N ILE A 36 8.59 -15.24 -1.39
CA ILE A 36 8.01 -15.82 -2.60
C ILE A 36 6.51 -15.95 -2.36
N LYS A 37 5.70 -15.45 -3.29
CA LYS A 37 4.24 -15.52 -3.22
C LYS A 37 3.66 -16.05 -4.53
N PHE A 38 2.73 -16.98 -4.40
CA PHE A 38 1.92 -17.51 -5.49
C PHE A 38 0.46 -17.22 -5.21
N ASP A 39 -0.27 -16.79 -6.23
CA ASP A 39 -1.69 -16.46 -6.18
C ASP A 39 -2.45 -17.18 -7.29
N ALA A 40 -3.64 -17.67 -6.94
CA ALA A 40 -4.66 -18.12 -7.87
C ALA A 40 -5.93 -17.30 -7.61
N ARG A 41 -6.34 -16.51 -8.61
CA ARG A 41 -7.45 -15.57 -8.49
C ARG A 41 -8.52 -15.88 -9.54
N TYR A 42 -9.75 -16.04 -9.09
CA TYR A 42 -10.95 -16.13 -9.91
C TYR A 42 -11.81 -14.90 -9.69
N VAL A 43 -12.28 -14.28 -10.77
CA VAL A 43 -13.15 -13.09 -10.74
C VAL A 43 -14.35 -13.38 -11.63
N ASP A 44 -15.54 -12.98 -11.19
CA ASP A 44 -16.81 -13.16 -11.89
C ASP A 44 -17.69 -11.92 -11.72
N GLY A 45 -18.17 -11.35 -12.82
CA GLY A 45 -19.00 -10.15 -12.86
C GLY A 45 -18.63 -9.22 -14.01
N ASN A 46 -19.15 -7.98 -13.96
CA ASN A 46 -18.98 -7.02 -15.05
C ASN A 46 -18.01 -5.87 -14.76
N VAL A 47 -17.17 -5.96 -13.73
CA VAL A 47 -16.00 -5.10 -13.57
C VAL A 47 -14.78 -5.81 -14.16
N GLY A 48 -14.11 -5.19 -15.11
CA GLY A 48 -12.99 -5.78 -15.84
C GLY A 48 -11.86 -6.21 -14.88
N TYR A 49 -11.39 -7.46 -15.05
CA TYR A 49 -10.28 -7.98 -14.28
C TYR A 49 -9.00 -7.19 -14.49
N LYS A 50 -8.35 -6.82 -13.40
CA LYS A 50 -7.01 -6.22 -13.38
C LYS A 50 -6.04 -7.11 -12.61
N ASP A 51 -4.83 -7.21 -13.12
CA ASP A 51 -3.78 -8.02 -12.49
C ASP A 51 -3.25 -7.46 -11.18
N TYR A 52 -3.48 -6.19 -10.93
CA TYR A 52 -2.89 -5.46 -9.81
C TYR A 52 -3.71 -5.65 -8.54
N TRP A 53 -4.98 -5.36 -8.65
CA TRP A 53 -6.01 -5.59 -7.67
C TRP A 53 -7.34 -5.77 -8.39
N ILE A 54 -8.29 -6.28 -7.68
CA ILE A 54 -9.60 -6.55 -8.25
C ILE A 54 -10.37 -5.24 -8.37
N GLY A 55 -11.10 -5.08 -9.47
CA GLY A 55 -12.05 -4.01 -9.62
C GLY A 55 -11.50 -2.65 -10.03
N THR A 56 -10.22 -2.56 -10.45
CA THR A 56 -9.69 -1.32 -11.04
C THR A 56 -9.97 -1.19 -12.53
N GLY A 57 -10.84 -2.06 -13.04
CA GLY A 57 -11.28 -2.05 -14.43
C GLY A 57 -12.36 -1.02 -14.69
N THR A 58 -12.81 -1.00 -15.92
CA THR A 58 -14.02 -0.33 -16.36
C THR A 58 -15.19 -1.29 -16.32
N ALA A 59 -16.41 -0.75 -16.22
CA ALA A 59 -17.61 -1.55 -16.40
C ALA A 59 -17.63 -2.19 -17.79
N LEU A 60 -18.00 -3.47 -17.85
CA LEU A 60 -18.19 -4.25 -19.05
C LEU A 60 -19.67 -4.33 -19.37
N SER A 61 -20.01 -4.57 -20.64
CA SER A 61 -21.41 -4.72 -21.10
C SER A 61 -22.09 -6.01 -20.63
N GLU A 62 -21.32 -6.98 -20.21
CA GLU A 62 -21.78 -8.31 -19.77
C GLU A 62 -20.83 -8.90 -18.73
N ASP A 63 -21.34 -9.83 -17.95
CA ASP A 63 -20.55 -10.55 -16.97
C ASP A 63 -19.50 -11.44 -17.65
N VAL A 64 -18.31 -11.44 -17.10
CA VAL A 64 -17.20 -12.29 -17.54
C VAL A 64 -16.57 -12.98 -16.34
N SER A 65 -16.15 -14.23 -16.57
CA SER A 65 -15.40 -14.99 -15.59
C SER A 65 -13.95 -15.14 -16.03
N LYS A 66 -13.00 -14.94 -15.12
CA LYS A 66 -11.58 -15.09 -15.41
C LYS A 66 -10.82 -15.68 -14.25
N ILE A 67 -9.96 -16.66 -14.53
CA ILE A 67 -8.97 -17.17 -13.58
C ILE A 67 -7.57 -16.79 -14.04
N LYS A 68 -6.71 -16.43 -13.08
CA LYS A 68 -5.28 -16.23 -13.34
C LYS A 68 -4.45 -16.78 -12.19
N LEU A 69 -3.33 -17.43 -12.55
CA LEU A 69 -2.32 -17.92 -11.63
C LEU A 69 -1.03 -17.14 -11.87
N PHE A 70 -0.42 -16.62 -10.82
CA PHE A 70 0.78 -15.78 -10.96
C PHE A 70 1.64 -15.78 -9.69
N ALA A 71 2.92 -15.40 -9.85
CA ALA A 71 3.89 -15.29 -8.76
C ALA A 71 4.54 -13.89 -8.68
N LYS A 72 4.04 -12.92 -9.45
CA LYS A 72 4.64 -11.58 -9.62
C LYS A 72 4.61 -10.68 -8.39
N GLU A 73 3.85 -11.06 -7.34
CA GLU A 73 3.87 -10.36 -6.05
C GLU A 73 5.06 -10.76 -5.17
N SER A 74 5.87 -11.73 -5.60
CA SER A 74 7.12 -12.07 -4.93
C SER A 74 8.02 -10.84 -4.79
N ARG A 75 8.74 -10.75 -3.67
CA ARG A 75 9.46 -9.53 -3.28
C ARG A 75 10.79 -9.86 -2.67
N PHE A 76 11.81 -9.06 -3.01
CA PHE A 76 13.15 -9.16 -2.46
C PHE A 76 13.62 -7.82 -1.94
N ASN A 77 14.30 -7.83 -0.80
CA ASN A 77 14.90 -6.64 -0.23
C ASN A 77 16.28 -6.89 0.33
N MET A 78 17.03 -5.80 0.41
CA MET A 78 18.35 -5.74 1.01
C MET A 78 18.42 -4.52 1.92
N LYS A 79 18.89 -4.72 3.15
CA LYS A 79 19.21 -3.64 4.10
C LYS A 79 20.67 -3.69 4.44
N TYR A 80 21.39 -2.59 4.27
CA TYR A 80 22.77 -2.41 4.71
C TYR A 80 22.81 -1.35 5.81
N VAL A 81 23.48 -1.67 6.90
CA VAL A 81 23.70 -0.75 8.02
C VAL A 81 25.20 -0.54 8.18
N HIS A 82 25.62 0.72 8.30
CA HIS A 82 26.96 1.13 8.65
C HIS A 82 26.88 2.24 9.70
N GLY A 83 27.19 1.93 10.96
CA GLY A 83 27.01 2.86 12.06
C GLY A 83 25.58 3.42 12.12
N ASP A 84 25.46 4.74 12.02
CA ASP A 84 24.16 5.45 12.04
C ASP A 84 23.45 5.49 10.67
N VAL A 85 24.10 4.97 9.62
CA VAL A 85 23.55 5.03 8.24
C VAL A 85 22.87 3.70 7.88
N THR A 86 21.67 3.77 7.35
CA THR A 86 20.94 2.62 6.79
C THR A 86 20.63 2.88 5.34
N GLY A 87 21.04 1.97 4.46
CA GLY A 87 20.56 1.86 3.08
C GLY A 87 19.52 0.75 2.97
N PHE A 88 18.45 0.96 2.20
CA PHE A 88 17.42 -0.04 1.96
C PHE A 88 16.96 -0.06 0.51
N LEU A 89 16.88 -1.25 -0.07
CA LEU A 89 16.39 -1.49 -1.43
C LEU A 89 15.35 -2.61 -1.40
N GLU A 90 14.21 -2.42 -2.06
CA GLU A 90 13.19 -3.45 -2.25
C GLU A 90 12.65 -3.43 -3.67
N LEU A 91 12.48 -4.62 -4.25
CA LEU A 91 11.92 -4.85 -5.58
C LEU A 91 10.78 -5.87 -5.50
N ASP A 92 9.79 -5.75 -6.36
CA ASP A 92 8.82 -6.79 -6.72
C ASP A 92 8.72 -6.91 -8.25
N PHE A 93 7.86 -7.82 -8.75
CA PHE A 93 7.66 -8.04 -10.17
C PHE A 93 6.25 -7.67 -10.61
N HIS A 94 5.54 -6.90 -9.81
CA HIS A 94 4.18 -6.46 -10.09
C HIS A 94 4.15 -5.26 -11.05
N ASN A 95 4.67 -5.46 -12.25
CA ASN A 95 4.84 -4.46 -13.29
C ASN A 95 4.45 -5.04 -14.65
N SER A 96 4.76 -4.31 -15.73
CA SER A 96 4.54 -4.74 -17.09
C SER A 96 5.26 -6.06 -17.42
N ALA A 97 4.68 -6.83 -18.31
CA ALA A 97 5.33 -8.02 -18.86
C ALA A 97 6.64 -7.65 -19.59
N GLN A 98 7.60 -8.55 -19.54
CA GLN A 98 8.83 -8.50 -20.31
C GLN A 98 8.86 -9.69 -21.26
N GLY A 99 9.01 -9.42 -22.56
CA GLY A 99 8.98 -10.48 -23.57
C GLY A 99 7.56 -10.99 -23.81
N ASN A 100 7.40 -12.29 -23.91
CA ASN A 100 6.12 -12.94 -24.20
C ASN A 100 5.43 -13.38 -22.90
N GLU A 101 4.41 -12.63 -22.45
CA GLU A 101 3.63 -12.97 -21.26
C GLU A 101 2.87 -14.31 -21.42
N ILE A 102 2.44 -14.65 -22.63
CA ILE A 102 1.66 -15.86 -22.92
C ILE A 102 2.49 -17.12 -22.72
N ILE A 103 3.78 -17.08 -23.08
CA ILE A 103 4.67 -18.26 -23.07
C ILE A 103 5.57 -18.24 -21.82
N SER A 104 6.25 -17.10 -21.57
CA SER A 104 7.29 -17.02 -20.55
C SER A 104 6.79 -16.52 -19.18
N ASN A 105 5.63 -15.85 -19.15
CA ASN A 105 5.09 -15.19 -17.93
C ASN A 105 6.15 -14.31 -17.21
N SER A 106 6.95 -13.60 -18.01
CA SER A 106 8.07 -12.78 -17.51
C SER A 106 7.60 -11.38 -17.18
N TYR A 107 8.08 -10.84 -16.07
CA TYR A 107 7.73 -9.50 -15.59
C TYR A 107 8.99 -8.71 -15.26
N ASN A 108 8.96 -7.41 -15.54
CA ASN A 108 10.03 -6.49 -15.16
C ASN A 108 10.07 -6.28 -13.63
N PRO A 109 11.24 -6.18 -13.03
CA PRO A 109 11.36 -5.75 -11.64
C PRO A 109 10.85 -4.31 -11.50
N ARG A 110 10.16 -4.04 -10.38
CA ARG A 110 9.66 -2.72 -10.03
C ARG A 110 10.30 -2.25 -8.73
N LEU A 111 10.90 -1.05 -8.77
CA LEU A 111 11.46 -0.42 -7.58
C LEU A 111 10.35 -0.02 -6.61
N ARG A 112 10.36 -0.60 -5.42
CA ARG A 112 9.41 -0.27 -4.36
C ARG A 112 9.99 0.75 -3.40
N HIS A 113 11.14 0.42 -2.84
CA HIS A 113 11.88 1.25 -1.90
C HIS A 113 13.33 1.35 -2.33
N ALA A 114 13.88 2.56 -2.25
CA ALA A 114 15.30 2.84 -2.38
C ALA A 114 15.61 4.11 -1.58
N PHE A 115 16.14 3.99 -0.38
CA PHE A 115 16.41 5.14 0.47
C PHE A 115 17.65 4.96 1.33
N ILE A 116 18.18 6.10 1.74
CA ILE A 116 19.22 6.21 2.77
C ILE A 116 18.60 6.91 3.98
N LYS A 117 18.83 6.35 5.15
CA LYS A 117 18.44 6.97 6.42
C LYS A 117 19.69 7.25 7.25
N TYR A 118 19.80 8.48 7.74
CA TYR A 118 20.80 8.90 8.72
C TYR A 118 20.12 9.62 9.87
N LYS A 119 20.18 9.02 11.06
CA LYS A 119 19.49 9.53 12.26
C LYS A 119 18.00 9.82 11.99
N ASN A 120 17.59 11.07 12.04
CA ASN A 120 16.22 11.52 11.88
C ASN A 120 15.83 11.84 10.42
N ILE A 121 16.78 11.79 9.48
CA ILE A 121 16.60 12.18 8.09
C ILE A 121 16.55 10.93 7.22
N LEU A 122 15.58 10.87 6.30
CA LEU A 122 15.48 9.88 5.24
C LEU A 122 15.43 10.61 3.90
N VAL A 123 16.23 10.14 2.94
CA VAL A 123 16.25 10.64 1.56
C VAL A 123 16.10 9.45 0.62
N GLY A 124 15.22 9.56 -0.36
CA GLY A 124 14.98 8.53 -1.37
C GLY A 124 13.51 8.17 -1.52
N GLN A 125 13.23 7.05 -2.17
CA GLN A 125 11.89 6.58 -2.46
C GLN A 125 11.40 5.60 -1.39
N THR A 126 10.25 5.88 -0.78
CA THR A 126 9.55 4.98 0.14
C THR A 126 8.07 5.35 0.24
N TRP A 127 7.34 4.71 1.15
CA TRP A 127 5.97 5.09 1.46
C TRP A 127 5.87 6.57 1.84
N SER A 128 4.89 7.25 1.25
CA SER A 128 4.58 8.63 1.59
C SER A 128 4.44 8.82 3.10
N THR A 129 4.84 9.97 3.58
CA THR A 129 4.65 10.39 4.98
C THR A 129 3.17 10.48 5.33
N PHE A 130 2.29 10.71 4.35
CA PHE A 130 0.85 10.73 4.53
C PHE A 130 0.26 9.37 4.98
N MET A 131 0.90 8.26 4.60
CA MET A 131 0.44 6.92 4.95
C MET A 131 0.67 6.57 6.42
N ASN A 132 -0.27 5.77 6.97
CA ASN A 132 -0.04 4.95 8.15
C ASN A 132 -0.02 3.47 7.74
N THR A 133 1.16 2.93 7.52
CA THR A 133 1.32 1.55 7.03
C THR A 133 0.80 0.49 8.01
N SER A 134 0.65 0.81 9.30
CA SER A 134 0.07 -0.12 10.29
C SER A 134 -1.44 -0.29 10.14
N ALA A 135 -2.11 0.66 9.47
CA ALA A 135 -3.53 0.61 9.18
C ALA A 135 -3.87 -0.28 7.96
N LEU A 136 -2.87 -0.69 7.17
CA LEU A 136 -3.11 -1.58 6.03
C LEU A 136 -3.63 -2.93 6.49
N VAL A 137 -4.65 -3.42 5.81
CA VAL A 137 -5.29 -4.71 6.09
C VAL A 137 -4.40 -5.86 5.64
N GLU A 138 -4.45 -6.99 6.31
CA GLU A 138 -3.87 -8.23 5.81
C GLU A 138 -4.86 -8.90 4.86
N THR A 139 -4.49 -9.01 3.58
CA THR A 139 -5.32 -9.50 2.49
C THR A 139 -4.57 -10.51 1.64
N ALA A 140 -5.30 -11.39 0.94
CA ALA A 140 -4.74 -12.25 -0.09
C ALA A 140 -4.48 -11.44 -1.37
N ASP A 141 -5.36 -10.49 -1.70
CA ASP A 141 -5.12 -9.52 -2.75
C ASP A 141 -3.94 -8.60 -2.42
N PHE A 142 -3.32 -8.02 -3.43
CA PHE A 142 -2.07 -7.24 -3.32
C PHE A 142 -2.11 -6.15 -2.27
N GLY A 143 -3.20 -5.45 -2.13
CA GLY A 143 -3.29 -4.29 -1.24
C GLY A 143 -4.62 -4.14 -0.50
N GLY A 144 -5.56 -5.06 -0.68
CA GLY A 144 -6.88 -4.97 -0.09
C GLY A 144 -7.69 -3.79 -0.65
N PRO A 145 -8.42 -3.05 0.19
CA PRO A 145 -9.31 -1.97 -0.27
C PRO A 145 -8.54 -0.72 -0.68
N LEU A 146 -7.68 -0.82 -1.71
CA LEU A 146 -6.83 0.27 -2.21
C LEU A 146 -7.64 1.47 -2.72
N VAL A 147 -8.92 1.30 -3.00
CA VAL A 147 -9.84 2.40 -3.30
C VAL A 147 -9.93 3.41 -2.17
N ALA A 148 -9.81 2.95 -0.93
CA ALA A 148 -10.09 3.73 0.26
C ALA A 148 -8.89 3.92 1.20
N VAL A 149 -7.68 3.63 0.74
CA VAL A 149 -6.47 3.80 1.56
C VAL A 149 -5.44 4.66 0.86
N SER A 150 -4.65 5.38 1.63
CA SER A 150 -3.44 5.99 1.12
C SER A 150 -2.43 4.90 0.79
N PHE A 151 -2.01 4.80 -0.49
CA PHE A 151 -1.14 3.74 -0.98
C PHE A 151 -0.18 4.23 -2.06
N ILE A 152 0.71 5.12 -1.67
CA ILE A 152 1.63 5.79 -2.60
C ILE A 152 3.07 5.72 -2.09
N ARG A 153 4.01 5.49 -3.00
CA ARG A 153 5.47 5.59 -2.78
C ARG A 153 6.06 6.56 -3.75
N GLN A 154 6.95 7.42 -3.26
CA GLN A 154 7.60 8.43 -4.09
C GLN A 154 8.93 8.88 -3.49
N GLY A 155 9.73 9.60 -4.25
CA GLY A 155 10.93 10.26 -3.80
C GLY A 155 10.62 11.34 -2.78
N MET A 156 11.44 11.46 -1.74
CA MET A 156 11.21 12.42 -0.66
C MET A 156 12.47 12.75 0.13
N ILE A 157 12.40 13.86 0.84
CA ILE A 157 13.25 14.18 1.99
C ILE A 157 12.33 14.26 3.20
N ARG A 158 12.53 13.41 4.21
CA ARG A 158 11.69 13.32 5.40
C ARG A 158 12.51 13.45 6.67
N TYR A 159 12.08 14.34 7.55
CA TYR A 159 12.56 14.44 8.92
C TYR A 159 11.55 13.79 9.87
N THR A 160 12.03 12.99 10.83
CA THR A 160 11.17 12.31 11.83
C THR A 160 11.78 12.46 13.22
N GLN A 161 10.98 12.92 14.18
CA GLN A 161 11.38 13.00 15.60
C GLN A 161 10.21 12.62 16.51
N GLY A 162 10.39 11.56 17.28
CA GLY A 162 9.30 11.02 18.12
C GLY A 162 8.12 10.58 17.29
N GLY A 163 6.93 11.13 17.57
CA GLY A 163 5.71 10.91 16.79
C GLY A 163 5.57 11.82 15.58
N PHE A 164 6.35 12.89 15.49
CA PHE A 164 6.24 13.89 14.42
C PHE A 164 7.08 13.51 13.19
N ALA A 165 6.55 13.73 12.01
CA ALA A 165 7.25 13.65 10.74
C ALA A 165 6.81 14.79 9.83
N ILE A 166 7.77 15.36 9.08
CA ILE A 166 7.52 16.32 8.01
C ILE A 166 8.33 15.89 6.78
N ALA A 167 7.77 16.07 5.59
CA ALA A 167 8.44 15.70 4.36
C ALA A 167 8.16 16.67 3.22
N LEU A 168 9.14 16.77 2.34
CA LEU A 168 9.00 17.29 0.99
C LEU A 168 9.01 16.07 0.07
N GLU A 169 7.93 15.87 -0.68
CA GLU A 169 7.71 14.71 -1.54
C GLU A 169 7.60 15.14 -3.00
N ASN A 170 7.87 14.19 -3.91
CA ASN A 170 7.85 14.45 -5.34
C ASN A 170 6.46 14.98 -5.78
N PRO A 171 6.39 16.15 -6.42
CA PRO A 171 5.13 16.67 -6.94
C PRO A 171 4.71 15.89 -8.20
N GLU A 172 3.43 15.84 -8.45
CA GLU A 172 2.82 15.26 -9.65
C GLU A 172 1.41 15.82 -9.81
N SER A 173 1.11 16.49 -10.90
CA SER A 173 -0.23 16.97 -11.25
C SER A 173 -0.95 15.93 -12.09
N TYR A 174 -1.39 14.82 -11.46
CA TYR A 174 -2.04 13.71 -12.15
C TYR A 174 -3.39 14.12 -12.74
N GLY A 175 -3.47 14.15 -14.05
CA GLY A 175 -4.63 14.63 -14.81
C GLY A 175 -4.46 16.07 -15.34
N GLY A 176 -3.38 16.76 -14.95
CA GLY A 176 -2.98 18.08 -15.43
C GLY A 176 -1.64 18.06 -16.18
N ASP A 177 -0.84 19.11 -16.00
CA ASP A 177 0.48 19.27 -16.64
C ASP A 177 1.62 19.11 -15.62
N SER A 178 2.05 17.87 -15.38
CA SER A 178 3.17 17.57 -14.50
C SER A 178 4.51 18.14 -14.97
N SER A 179 4.64 18.61 -16.21
CA SER A 179 5.87 19.24 -16.70
C SER A 179 6.13 20.61 -16.05
N GLN A 180 5.11 21.19 -15.44
CA GLN A 180 5.17 22.49 -14.73
C GLN A 180 5.37 22.32 -13.21
N ASP A 181 5.41 21.09 -12.69
CA ASP A 181 5.53 20.82 -11.26
C ASP A 181 6.91 21.24 -10.73
N SER A 182 6.97 22.33 -9.98
CA SER A 182 8.20 22.95 -9.46
C SER A 182 8.24 23.08 -7.94
N ILE A 183 7.10 22.88 -7.27
CA ILE A 183 6.96 22.97 -5.82
C ILE A 183 6.67 21.59 -5.26
N PRO A 184 7.53 21.05 -4.36
CA PRO A 184 7.29 19.75 -3.71
C PRO A 184 5.99 19.73 -2.91
N ASP A 185 5.34 18.58 -2.87
CA ASP A 185 4.23 18.31 -1.94
C ASP A 185 4.77 18.36 -0.50
N VAL A 186 4.07 19.05 0.39
CA VAL A 186 4.43 19.19 1.80
C VAL A 186 3.49 18.33 2.64
N ILE A 187 4.05 17.39 3.40
CA ILE A 187 3.27 16.53 4.29
C ILE A 187 3.76 16.69 5.72
N ALA A 188 2.83 16.87 6.65
CA ALA A 188 3.09 16.82 8.07
C ALA A 188 2.22 15.73 8.72
N LYS A 189 2.82 14.92 9.60
CA LYS A 189 2.13 13.84 10.30
C LYS A 189 2.54 13.78 11.76
N TYR A 190 1.57 13.50 12.63
CA TYR A 190 1.84 13.12 14.00
C TYR A 190 1.23 11.75 14.29
N THR A 191 2.03 10.85 14.89
CA THR A 191 1.59 9.49 15.25
C THR A 191 1.62 9.33 16.77
N PHE A 192 0.45 9.15 17.35
CA PHE A 192 0.26 8.74 18.73
C PHE A 192 0.49 7.22 18.83
N LYS A 193 1.31 6.77 19.78
CA LYS A 193 1.65 5.36 19.98
C LYS A 193 1.57 4.96 21.44
N GLY A 194 1.17 3.72 21.70
CA GLY A 194 1.12 3.12 23.02
C GLY A 194 0.90 1.62 22.95
N ASP A 195 0.72 0.98 24.09
CA ASP A 195 0.42 -0.45 24.17
C ASP A 195 -0.92 -0.81 23.52
N TRP A 196 -1.80 0.18 23.38
CA TRP A 196 -3.10 0.08 22.71
C TRP A 196 -3.00 0.04 21.17
N GLY A 197 -1.84 0.40 20.61
CA GLY A 197 -1.63 0.48 19.15
C GLY A 197 -1.10 1.84 18.72
N ASN A 198 -1.60 2.36 17.59
CA ASN A 198 -1.24 3.71 17.14
C ASN A 198 -2.38 4.34 16.31
N VAL A 199 -2.41 5.65 16.32
CA VAL A 199 -3.24 6.50 15.46
C VAL A 199 -2.38 7.63 14.93
N SER A 200 -2.47 7.94 13.66
CA SER A 200 -1.82 9.10 13.04
C SER A 200 -2.84 10.07 12.47
N VAL A 201 -2.49 11.34 12.56
CA VAL A 201 -3.15 12.44 11.85
C VAL A 201 -2.12 13.02 10.88
N ALA A 202 -2.49 13.16 9.62
CA ALA A 202 -1.63 13.72 8.58
C ALA A 202 -2.35 14.80 7.79
N GLY A 203 -1.60 15.85 7.43
CA GLY A 203 -2.01 16.91 6.54
C GLY A 203 -1.13 16.94 5.30
N LEU A 204 -1.71 17.35 4.17
CA LEU A 204 -1.11 17.47 2.86
C LEU A 204 -1.38 18.86 2.31
N ALA A 205 -0.36 19.50 1.73
CA ALA A 205 -0.48 20.74 0.97
C ALA A 205 0.32 20.62 -0.33
N ARG A 206 -0.31 20.97 -1.45
CA ARG A 206 0.23 20.77 -2.80
C ARG A 206 -0.04 22.00 -3.67
N GLN A 207 0.77 22.17 -4.72
CA GLN A 207 0.44 22.96 -5.89
C GLN A 207 0.21 22.01 -7.07
N LEU A 208 -0.90 22.18 -7.76
CA LEU A 208 -1.27 21.41 -8.94
C LEU A 208 -1.30 22.33 -10.16
N ASN A 209 -0.83 21.83 -11.30
CA ASN A 209 -0.79 22.59 -12.54
C ASN A 209 -1.80 22.00 -13.53
N THR A 210 -2.78 22.82 -13.94
CA THR A 210 -3.81 22.42 -14.89
C THR A 210 -3.26 22.37 -16.32
N SER A 211 -3.92 21.64 -17.20
CA SER A 211 -3.55 21.60 -18.62
C SER A 211 -3.76 22.92 -19.34
N GLY A 212 -4.57 23.82 -18.79
CA GLY A 212 -4.79 25.19 -19.28
C GLY A 212 -3.71 26.21 -18.85
N GLY A 213 -2.73 25.76 -18.01
CA GLY A 213 -1.61 26.59 -17.57
C GLY A 213 -1.87 27.37 -16.28
N ASN A 214 -2.94 27.05 -15.55
CA ASN A 214 -3.20 27.61 -14.22
C ASN A 214 -2.53 26.76 -13.13
N SER A 215 -2.29 27.36 -11.97
CA SER A 215 -1.79 26.66 -10.79
C SER A 215 -2.80 26.77 -9.66
N GLU A 216 -3.21 25.62 -9.14
CA GLU A 216 -4.20 25.52 -8.07
C GLU A 216 -3.55 24.98 -6.78
N SER A 217 -4.02 25.46 -5.64
CA SER A 217 -3.59 24.94 -4.34
C SER A 217 -4.51 23.80 -3.92
N ALA A 218 -3.95 22.71 -3.42
CA ALA A 218 -4.70 21.54 -2.99
C ALA A 218 -4.33 21.15 -1.56
N PHE A 219 -5.33 20.81 -0.74
CA PHE A 219 -5.17 20.46 0.67
C PHE A 219 -5.96 19.22 1.01
N GLY A 220 -5.42 18.41 1.91
CA GLY A 220 -6.10 17.24 2.39
C GLY A 220 -5.62 16.79 3.75
N ALA A 221 -6.44 15.98 4.40
CA ALA A 221 -6.14 15.42 5.71
C ALA A 221 -6.51 13.95 5.80
N SER A 222 -5.84 13.23 6.68
CA SER A 222 -6.21 11.84 7.00
C SER A 222 -6.02 11.52 8.48
N ILE A 223 -6.85 10.59 8.94
CA ILE A 223 -6.70 9.92 10.23
C ILE A 223 -6.66 8.43 9.96
N ALA A 224 -5.60 7.76 10.41
CA ALA A 224 -5.42 6.34 10.18
C ALA A 224 -4.80 5.65 11.39
N GLY A 225 -5.17 4.40 11.63
CA GLY A 225 -4.65 3.72 12.79
C GLY A 225 -4.90 2.21 12.83
N ARG A 226 -4.23 1.61 13.80
CA ARG A 226 -4.44 0.24 14.24
C ARG A 226 -4.57 0.22 15.76
N ILE A 227 -5.68 -0.27 16.25
CA ILE A 227 -6.00 -0.35 17.69
C ILE A 227 -6.12 -1.82 18.07
N LYS A 228 -5.37 -2.23 19.10
CA LYS A 228 -5.53 -3.56 19.71
C LYS A 228 -6.88 -3.63 20.44
N THR A 229 -7.55 -4.74 20.30
CA THR A 229 -8.84 -4.98 20.94
C THR A 229 -8.69 -6.08 22.00
N VAL A 230 -9.11 -7.30 21.72
CA VAL A 230 -9.03 -8.44 22.63
C VAL A 230 -7.86 -9.35 22.24
N GLY A 231 -6.97 -9.64 23.19
CA GLY A 231 -5.84 -10.54 22.95
C GLY A 231 -4.89 -10.00 21.86
N LYS A 232 -4.81 -10.72 20.72
CA LYS A 232 -4.01 -10.33 19.55
C LYS A 232 -4.82 -9.59 18.48
N ASP A 233 -6.13 -9.48 18.65
CA ASP A 233 -7.03 -8.88 17.68
C ASP A 233 -6.80 -7.39 17.51
N ASP A 234 -7.08 -6.89 16.34
CA ASP A 234 -6.94 -5.45 16.04
C ASP A 234 -8.02 -4.92 15.10
N LEU A 235 -8.41 -3.67 15.38
CA LEU A 235 -9.20 -2.82 14.50
C LEU A 235 -8.26 -1.91 13.71
N ARG A 236 -8.52 -1.75 12.42
CA ARG A 236 -7.79 -0.86 11.51
C ARG A 236 -8.75 0.05 10.79
N PHE A 237 -8.31 1.28 10.57
CA PHE A 237 -9.11 2.27 9.86
C PHE A 237 -8.23 3.29 9.15
N GLN A 238 -8.76 3.86 8.09
CA GLN A 238 -8.26 5.07 7.44
C GLN A 238 -9.46 5.94 7.04
N LEU A 239 -9.35 7.21 7.29
CA LEU A 239 -10.29 8.24 6.85
C LEU A 239 -9.48 9.29 6.12
N GLY A 240 -9.93 9.73 4.98
CA GLY A 240 -9.30 10.78 4.20
C GLY A 240 -10.33 11.71 3.61
N GLN A 241 -10.06 13.01 3.63
CA GLN A 241 -10.92 14.03 3.02
C GLN A 241 -10.12 15.21 2.50
N GLY A 242 -10.60 15.79 1.43
CA GLY A 242 -10.06 16.96 0.73
C GLY A 242 -9.50 16.59 -0.65
N GLU A 243 -8.68 17.47 -1.19
CA GLU A 243 -8.10 17.34 -2.53
C GLU A 243 -6.93 16.34 -2.51
N LEU A 244 -7.27 15.08 -2.23
CA LEU A 244 -6.32 14.00 -1.96
C LEU A 244 -5.73 13.39 -3.23
N GLY A 245 -6.54 13.30 -4.30
CA GLY A 245 -6.14 12.79 -5.60
C GLY A 245 -5.34 11.49 -5.50
N ARG A 246 -4.18 11.46 -6.14
CA ARG A 246 -3.28 10.29 -6.20
C ARG A 246 -2.76 9.78 -4.84
N TYR A 247 -2.93 10.53 -3.74
CA TYR A 247 -2.53 10.09 -2.40
C TYR A 247 -3.50 9.09 -1.80
N PHE A 248 -4.78 9.16 -2.18
CA PHE A 248 -5.81 8.26 -1.70
C PHE A 248 -6.52 7.61 -2.88
N GLY A 249 -6.75 6.32 -2.78
CA GLY A 249 -7.45 5.62 -3.82
C GLY A 249 -6.77 5.74 -5.19
N THR A 250 -5.51 5.41 -5.30
CA THR A 250 -4.68 5.48 -6.54
C THR A 250 -5.39 4.96 -7.80
N VAL A 251 -6.49 4.23 -7.62
CA VAL A 251 -7.32 3.65 -8.68
C VAL A 251 -8.64 4.40 -8.88
N VAL A 252 -8.94 5.37 -8.03
CA VAL A 252 -10.22 6.08 -8.01
C VAL A 252 -10.07 7.49 -8.54
N ALA A 253 -9.14 8.27 -8.01
CA ALA A 253 -9.08 9.69 -8.23
C ALA A 253 -7.83 10.14 -9.01
N LYS A 254 -8.02 11.09 -9.92
CA LYS A 254 -6.96 11.99 -10.41
C LYS A 254 -6.80 13.15 -9.44
N ASP A 255 -5.77 13.95 -9.62
CA ASP A 255 -5.62 15.22 -8.90
C ASP A 255 -6.47 16.32 -9.53
N LEU A 256 -6.63 16.25 -10.85
CA LEU A 256 -7.33 17.23 -11.67
C LEU A 256 -8.26 16.55 -12.67
N VAL A 257 -9.44 17.13 -12.84
CA VAL A 257 -10.45 16.75 -13.85
C VAL A 257 -10.72 18.02 -14.69
N GLY A 258 -10.13 18.07 -15.89
CA GLY A 258 -10.10 19.32 -16.66
C GLY A 258 -9.29 20.41 -15.94
N GLU A 259 -9.92 21.51 -15.60
CA GLU A 259 -9.29 22.63 -14.87
C GLU A 259 -9.64 22.63 -13.38
N GLU A 260 -10.48 21.70 -12.91
CA GLU A 260 -10.95 21.63 -11.53
C GLU A 260 -10.11 20.63 -10.71
N VAL A 261 -9.90 20.95 -9.43
CA VAL A 261 -9.20 20.08 -8.49
C VAL A 261 -10.19 19.06 -7.92
N GLU A 262 -9.83 17.78 -7.97
CA GLU A 262 -10.69 16.69 -7.53
C GLU A 262 -10.77 16.58 -6.00
N GLU A 263 -11.93 16.70 -5.41
CA GLU A 263 -12.16 16.41 -4.01
C GLU A 263 -12.48 14.92 -3.79
N THR A 264 -11.87 14.32 -2.76
CA THR A 264 -12.01 12.90 -2.44
C THR A 264 -12.40 12.72 -0.99
N THR A 265 -13.42 11.90 -0.74
CA THR A 265 -13.75 11.36 0.59
C THR A 265 -13.53 9.86 0.57
N SER A 266 -12.75 9.35 1.53
CA SER A 266 -12.41 7.93 1.63
C SER A 266 -12.56 7.40 3.05
N VAL A 267 -13.12 6.19 3.17
CA VAL A 267 -13.32 5.50 4.45
C VAL A 267 -12.93 4.04 4.30
N MET A 268 -12.06 3.57 5.17
CA MET A 268 -11.72 2.15 5.29
C MET A 268 -11.82 1.70 6.74
N VAL A 269 -12.41 0.54 6.97
CA VAL A 269 -12.44 -0.15 8.26
C VAL A 269 -12.17 -1.64 8.07
N ALA A 270 -11.41 -2.23 9.00
CA ALA A 270 -11.15 -3.65 9.00
C ALA A 270 -10.96 -4.18 10.43
N TYR A 271 -11.36 -5.41 10.64
CA TYR A 271 -11.12 -6.12 11.89
C TYR A 271 -10.37 -7.41 11.61
N ARG A 272 -9.28 -7.65 12.37
CA ARG A 272 -8.52 -8.90 12.33
C ARG A 272 -8.68 -9.67 13.61
N HIS A 273 -9.09 -10.92 13.49
CA HIS A 273 -9.29 -11.87 14.58
C HIS A 273 -8.28 -13.03 14.52
N PHE A 274 -7.73 -13.38 15.67
CA PHE A 274 -6.84 -14.55 15.83
C PHE A 274 -7.59 -15.72 16.47
N TRP A 275 -7.90 -16.74 15.68
CA TRP A 275 -8.52 -17.99 16.14
C TRP A 275 -7.55 -18.84 16.98
N SER A 276 -6.26 -18.76 16.65
CA SER A 276 -5.17 -19.45 17.33
C SER A 276 -3.86 -18.71 17.10
N GLU A 277 -2.73 -19.28 17.54
CA GLU A 277 -1.40 -18.71 17.31
C GLU A 277 -1.02 -18.69 15.81
N ASP A 278 -1.55 -19.62 15.02
CA ASP A 278 -1.21 -19.81 13.61
C ASP A 278 -2.34 -19.47 12.65
N THR A 279 -3.57 -19.25 13.13
CA THR A 279 -4.76 -19.04 12.29
C THR A 279 -5.42 -17.69 12.60
N ARG A 280 -5.68 -16.89 11.57
CA ARG A 280 -6.30 -15.58 11.67
C ARG A 280 -7.17 -15.26 10.48
N SER A 281 -8.14 -14.37 10.68
CA SER A 281 -9.05 -13.86 9.66
C SER A 281 -9.11 -12.35 9.70
N SER A 282 -9.35 -11.73 8.55
CA SER A 282 -9.70 -10.32 8.48
C SER A 282 -11.02 -10.17 7.71
N VAL A 283 -11.83 -9.20 8.14
CA VAL A 283 -12.93 -8.65 7.38
C VAL A 283 -12.63 -7.18 7.14
N PHE A 284 -12.89 -6.69 5.94
CA PHE A 284 -12.63 -5.30 5.59
C PHE A 284 -13.70 -4.75 4.64
N TRP A 285 -13.86 -3.46 4.70
CA TRP A 285 -14.68 -2.66 3.82
C TRP A 285 -13.99 -1.31 3.58
N GLY A 286 -14.04 -0.82 2.36
CA GLY A 286 -13.52 0.48 1.98
C GLY A 286 -14.36 1.08 0.85
N ASN A 287 -14.59 2.39 0.95
CA ASN A 287 -15.31 3.17 -0.05
C ASN A 287 -14.58 4.50 -0.28
N SER A 288 -14.60 4.97 -1.51
CA SER A 288 -14.19 6.32 -1.88
C SER A 288 -15.17 6.92 -2.86
N THR A 289 -15.46 8.20 -2.63
CA THR A 289 -16.23 9.06 -3.54
C THR A 289 -15.39 10.26 -3.97
N THR A 290 -15.64 10.74 -5.17
CA THR A 290 -15.03 11.95 -5.73
C THR A 290 -16.10 12.89 -6.25
N GLU A 291 -15.84 14.20 -6.27
CA GLU A 291 -16.84 15.19 -6.64
C GLU A 291 -16.87 15.46 -8.14
N GLU A 292 -15.71 15.80 -8.75
CA GLU A 292 -15.66 16.23 -10.14
C GLU A 292 -15.81 15.08 -11.14
N SER A 293 -15.18 13.94 -10.87
CA SER A 293 -15.33 12.75 -11.72
C SER A 293 -16.51 11.86 -11.34
N ASP A 294 -17.24 12.20 -10.26
CA ASP A 294 -18.42 11.48 -9.78
C ASP A 294 -18.18 9.97 -9.63
N VAL A 295 -17.02 9.58 -9.08
CA VAL A 295 -16.70 8.18 -8.82
C VAL A 295 -17.23 7.76 -7.46
N ASP A 296 -17.76 6.56 -7.36
CA ASP A 296 -18.15 5.90 -6.11
C ASP A 296 -17.77 4.41 -6.20
N ASN A 297 -16.66 4.07 -5.56
CA ASN A 297 -16.09 2.73 -5.62
C ASN A 297 -16.06 2.10 -4.23
N THR A 298 -16.53 0.88 -4.13
CA THR A 298 -16.52 0.08 -2.89
C THR A 298 -15.73 -1.21 -3.10
N HIS A 299 -14.97 -1.60 -2.08
CA HIS A 299 -14.31 -2.90 -2.02
C HIS A 299 -14.45 -3.48 -0.62
N TRP A 300 -14.98 -4.70 -0.52
CA TRP A 300 -15.03 -5.45 0.72
C TRP A 300 -14.54 -6.88 0.54
N GLY A 301 -14.07 -7.48 1.62
CA GLY A 301 -13.65 -8.88 1.60
C GLY A 301 -13.53 -9.47 2.99
N VAL A 302 -13.46 -10.80 3.00
CA VAL A 302 -13.17 -11.61 4.18
C VAL A 302 -12.16 -12.69 3.82
N ASN A 303 -11.23 -12.95 4.72
CA ASN A 303 -10.19 -13.93 4.50
C ASN A 303 -9.92 -14.81 5.72
N ILE A 304 -9.17 -15.87 5.47
CA ILE A 304 -8.54 -16.69 6.50
C ILE A 304 -7.12 -17.05 6.07
N PHE A 305 -6.17 -16.90 6.99
CA PHE A 305 -4.77 -17.27 6.81
C PHE A 305 -4.35 -18.27 7.86
N LYS A 306 -3.56 -19.26 7.43
CA LYS A 306 -2.93 -20.23 8.32
C LYS A 306 -1.42 -20.30 8.08
N ASN A 307 -0.63 -20.16 9.14
CA ASN A 307 0.79 -20.46 9.11
C ASN A 307 1.00 -21.96 9.27
N ILE A 308 1.65 -22.58 8.32
CA ILE A 308 2.03 -24.00 8.38
C ILE A 308 3.38 -24.15 9.10
N THR A 309 4.26 -23.19 8.84
CA THR A 309 5.51 -22.96 9.58
C THR A 309 5.65 -21.47 9.88
N PRO A 310 6.62 -21.03 10.68
CA PRO A 310 6.89 -19.60 10.87
C PRO A 310 7.09 -18.82 9.55
N GLN A 311 7.57 -19.49 8.49
CA GLN A 311 7.86 -18.87 7.19
C GLN A 311 6.79 -19.15 6.14
N LEU A 312 6.05 -20.27 6.20
CA LEU A 312 5.08 -20.67 5.18
C LEU A 312 3.66 -20.46 5.65
N SER A 313 2.90 -19.68 4.89
CA SER A 313 1.47 -19.43 5.13
C SER A 313 0.65 -19.64 3.87
N PHE A 314 -0.60 -20.10 4.08
CA PHE A 314 -1.64 -20.13 3.05
C PHE A 314 -2.78 -19.22 3.47
N GLY A 315 -3.45 -18.63 2.47
CA GLY A 315 -4.61 -17.78 2.67
C GLY A 315 -5.67 -18.01 1.60
N VAL A 316 -6.92 -17.81 1.99
CA VAL A 316 -8.08 -17.74 1.08
C VAL A 316 -8.84 -16.47 1.39
N GLU A 317 -9.24 -15.75 0.35
CA GLU A 317 -10.02 -14.53 0.45
C GLU A 317 -11.14 -14.53 -0.57
N LEU A 318 -12.31 -14.07 -0.15
CA LEU A 318 -13.42 -13.76 -1.03
C LEU A 318 -13.88 -12.33 -0.77
N GLY A 319 -14.39 -11.69 -1.79
CA GLY A 319 -14.87 -10.32 -1.69
C GLY A 319 -15.57 -9.87 -2.97
N ASN A 320 -15.89 -8.59 -2.98
CA ASN A 320 -16.56 -7.93 -4.09
C ASN A 320 -15.96 -6.54 -4.30
N PHE A 321 -15.91 -6.12 -5.53
CA PHE A 321 -15.59 -4.77 -5.94
C PHE A 321 -16.72 -4.18 -6.76
N GLU A 322 -17.14 -2.98 -6.42
CA GLU A 322 -18.29 -2.27 -7.01
C GLU A 322 -17.85 -0.91 -7.57
N LEU A 323 -18.33 -0.61 -8.76
CA LEU A 323 -18.33 0.70 -9.40
C LEU A 323 -19.77 1.18 -9.41
N ALA A 324 -20.20 1.87 -8.34
CA ALA A 324 -21.61 2.15 -8.11
C ALA A 324 -22.23 3.04 -9.19
N LYS A 325 -21.47 4.01 -9.71
CA LYS A 325 -21.94 4.93 -10.77
C LYS A 325 -22.15 4.23 -12.11
N GLU A 326 -21.38 3.22 -12.40
CA GLU A 326 -21.48 2.39 -13.60
C GLU A 326 -22.46 1.23 -13.43
N ASN A 327 -23.02 1.02 -12.24
CA ASN A 327 -23.87 -0.12 -11.89
C ASN A 327 -23.19 -1.46 -12.26
N ALA A 328 -21.91 -1.57 -11.86
CA ALA A 328 -21.07 -2.72 -12.18
C ALA A 328 -20.39 -3.26 -10.92
N ASP A 329 -20.36 -4.59 -10.77
CA ASP A 329 -19.64 -5.25 -9.68
C ASP A 329 -19.00 -6.57 -10.13
N SER A 330 -18.02 -7.03 -9.37
CA SER A 330 -17.43 -8.35 -9.58
C SER A 330 -17.08 -8.99 -8.25
N ASN A 331 -17.45 -10.25 -8.11
CA ASN A 331 -17.02 -11.10 -7.01
C ASN A 331 -15.67 -11.73 -7.30
N TYR A 332 -14.91 -12.03 -6.27
CA TYR A 332 -13.66 -12.76 -6.43
C TYR A 332 -13.42 -13.80 -5.35
N LEU A 333 -12.64 -14.81 -5.72
CA LEU A 333 -12.05 -15.78 -4.83
C LEU A 333 -10.54 -15.84 -5.11
N GLN A 334 -9.73 -15.67 -4.08
CA GLN A 334 -8.27 -15.76 -4.20
C GLN A 334 -7.70 -16.75 -3.20
N PHE A 335 -6.83 -17.64 -3.70
CA PHE A 335 -5.92 -18.43 -2.89
C PHE A 335 -4.51 -17.82 -2.98
N SER A 336 -3.81 -17.78 -1.85
CA SER A 336 -2.42 -17.31 -1.76
C SER A 336 -1.56 -18.29 -0.97
N ALA A 337 -0.34 -18.54 -1.47
CA ALA A 337 0.73 -19.21 -0.75
C ALA A 337 1.92 -18.26 -0.63
N LYS A 338 2.43 -18.05 0.60
CA LYS A 338 3.55 -17.14 0.84
C LYS A 338 4.62 -17.79 1.69
N TYR A 339 5.86 -17.76 1.21
CA TYR A 339 7.05 -18.20 1.91
C TYR A 339 7.98 -17.02 2.17
N VAL A 340 8.21 -16.69 3.45
CA VAL A 340 9.08 -15.60 3.90
C VAL A 340 10.53 -16.08 3.93
N LEU A 341 11.43 -15.29 3.36
CA LEU A 341 12.87 -15.60 3.22
C LEU A 341 13.65 -15.20 4.47
#